data_4e78ba292504392e790b5425043bebd9
#
_entry.id   4e78ba292504392e790b5425043bebd9
#
_cell.length_a   1.000
_cell.length_b   1.000
_cell.length_c   1.000
_cell.angle_alpha   90.00
_cell.angle_beta   90.00
_cell.angle_gamma   90.00
#
_symmetry.space_group_name_H-M   'P 1'
#
loop_
_entity.id
_entity.type
_entity.pdbx_description
1 polymer ?
#
loop_
_entity_poly.entity_id
_entity_poly.type
_entity_poly.pdbx_seq_one_letter_code
_entity_poly.pdbx_strand_id
1 'polypeptide(L)'
;MTYQEKYEQLIERFIERKKLSISLIQKEAHVGFKIAKQVYQEWINYHDEVYWHNAVYEMSFMEEVVTPARIMNEFSVSYYFAKKLFDYYMEII
;
A
#
# COMPACT_ATOMS: atom_id res chain seq x y z
N MET A 1 -1.87 -14.83 14.84
CA MET A 1 -1.73 -13.92 13.68
C MET A 1 -1.06 -12.62 14.13
N THR A 2 -0.01 -12.21 13.44
CA THR A 2 0.70 -10.98 13.77
C THR A 2 -0.07 -9.76 13.28
N TYR A 3 0.31 -8.58 13.80
CA TYR A 3 -0.25 -7.31 13.33
C TYR A 3 -0.05 -7.14 11.82
N GLN A 4 1.15 -7.47 11.33
CA GLN A 4 1.49 -7.34 9.91
C GLN A 4 0.60 -8.22 9.04
N GLU A 5 0.36 -9.46 9.45
CA GLU A 5 -0.50 -10.38 8.71
C GLU A 5 -1.95 -9.88 8.66
N LYS A 6 -2.44 -9.36 9.79
CA LYS A 6 -3.79 -8.78 9.85
C LYS A 6 -3.91 -7.57 8.93
N TYR A 7 -2.91 -6.71 8.95
CA TYR A 7 -2.89 -5.52 8.11
C TYR A 7 -2.91 -5.90 6.63
N GLU A 8 -2.08 -6.89 6.24
CA GLU A 8 -2.03 -7.35 4.85
C GLU A 8 -3.38 -7.91 4.40
N GLN A 9 -4.07 -8.64 5.26
CA GLN A 9 -5.40 -9.15 4.94
C GLN A 9 -6.41 -8.02 4.73
N LEU A 10 -6.34 -6.97 5.53
CA LEU A 10 -7.21 -5.81 5.38
C LEU A 10 -6.94 -5.08 4.06
N ILE A 11 -5.67 -4.91 3.72
CA ILE A 11 -5.29 -4.29 2.46
C ILE A 11 -5.83 -5.11 1.28
N GLU A 12 -5.62 -6.41 1.27
CA GLU A 12 -6.12 -7.28 0.20
C GLU A 12 -7.65 -7.17 0.06
N ARG A 13 -8.34 -7.01 1.18
CA ARG A 13 -9.80 -6.93 1.19
C ARG A 13 -10.33 -5.61 0.63
N PHE A 14 -9.67 -4.50 0.92
CA PHE A 14 -10.22 -3.17 0.66
C PHE A 14 -9.55 -2.37 -0.45
N ILE A 15 -8.27 -2.65 -0.74
CA ILE A 15 -7.48 -1.71 -1.57
C ILE A 15 -7.97 -1.56 -3.00
N GLU A 16 -8.59 -2.58 -3.56
CA GLU A 16 -9.09 -2.54 -4.93
C GLU A 16 -10.49 -1.95 -5.06
N ARG A 17 -11.14 -1.62 -3.96
CA ARG A 17 -12.50 -1.06 -4.02
C ARG A 17 -12.48 0.32 -4.65
N LYS A 18 -13.51 0.61 -5.44
CA LYS A 18 -13.64 1.92 -6.10
C LYS A 18 -14.06 3.01 -5.13
N LYS A 19 -14.78 2.65 -4.07
CA LYS A 19 -15.23 3.58 -3.03
C LYS A 19 -14.92 2.99 -1.67
N LEU A 20 -14.40 3.83 -0.78
CA LEU A 20 -14.03 3.40 0.55
C LEU A 20 -14.12 4.59 1.50
N SER A 21 -14.36 4.30 2.78
CA SER A 21 -14.30 5.30 3.84
C SER A 21 -13.77 4.64 5.10
N ILE A 22 -13.28 5.45 6.01
CA ILE A 22 -12.79 4.96 7.30
C ILE A 22 -13.91 4.25 8.05
N SER A 23 -15.12 4.84 8.07
CA SER A 23 -16.29 4.25 8.73
C SER A 23 -16.65 2.88 8.18
N LEU A 24 -16.57 2.73 6.87
CA LEU A 24 -16.87 1.46 6.21
C LEU A 24 -15.87 0.38 6.63
N ILE A 25 -14.59 0.72 6.66
CA ILE A 25 -13.55 -0.22 7.09
C ILE A 25 -13.79 -0.66 8.53
N GLN A 26 -14.06 0.29 9.43
CA GLN A 26 -14.34 -0.01 10.83
C GLN A 26 -15.53 -0.95 10.97
N LYS A 27 -16.60 -0.65 10.24
CA LYS A 27 -17.83 -1.42 10.31
C LYS A 27 -17.67 -2.85 9.78
N GLU A 28 -17.06 -2.99 8.61
CA GLU A 28 -16.93 -4.31 7.98
C GLU A 28 -15.86 -5.18 8.62
N ALA A 29 -14.74 -4.59 9.01
CA ALA A 29 -13.61 -5.34 9.54
C ALA A 29 -13.55 -5.39 11.06
N HIS A 30 -14.41 -4.65 11.75
CA HIS A 30 -14.45 -4.58 13.22
C HIS A 30 -13.09 -4.16 13.79
N VAL A 31 -12.49 -3.12 13.21
CA VAL A 31 -11.19 -2.59 13.66
C VAL A 31 -11.36 -1.17 14.19
N GLY A 32 -10.37 -0.73 14.97
CA GLY A 32 -10.38 0.62 15.51
C GLY A 32 -10.06 1.68 14.46
N PHE A 33 -10.23 2.93 14.86
CA PHE A 33 -10.03 4.08 13.96
C PHE A 33 -8.61 4.15 13.41
N LYS A 34 -7.61 3.91 14.26
CA LYS A 34 -6.21 4.02 13.87
C LYS A 34 -5.86 3.08 12.71
N ILE A 35 -6.26 1.82 12.83
CA ILE A 35 -6.01 0.82 11.79
C ILE A 35 -6.80 1.15 10.53
N ALA A 36 -8.07 1.51 10.69
CA ALA A 36 -8.93 1.86 9.56
C ALA A 36 -8.37 3.06 8.80
N LYS A 37 -7.84 4.06 9.52
CA LYS A 37 -7.23 5.24 8.92
C LYS A 37 -5.98 4.87 8.11
N GLN A 38 -5.16 3.96 8.63
CA GLN A 38 -3.96 3.50 7.92
C GLN A 38 -4.33 2.79 6.62
N VAL A 39 -5.34 1.91 6.66
CA VAL A 39 -5.82 1.22 5.46
C VAL A 39 -6.37 2.22 4.45
N TYR A 40 -7.15 3.18 4.92
CA TYR A 40 -7.75 4.20 4.07
C TYR A 40 -6.68 5.07 3.41
N GLN A 41 -5.65 5.46 4.16
CA GLN A 41 -4.56 6.28 3.62
C GLN A 41 -3.80 5.52 2.53
N GLU A 42 -3.55 4.23 2.74
CA GLU A 42 -2.89 3.41 1.73
C GLU A 42 -3.78 3.26 0.49
N TRP A 43 -5.09 3.13 0.69
CA TRP A 43 -6.06 3.07 -0.40
C TRP A 43 -6.03 4.35 -1.23
N ILE A 44 -5.97 5.52 -0.59
CA ILE A 44 -5.86 6.80 -1.30
C ILE A 44 -4.61 6.81 -2.18
N ASN A 45 -3.48 6.44 -1.60
CA ASN A 45 -2.20 6.42 -2.34
C ASN A 45 -2.23 5.42 -3.49
N TYR A 46 -2.84 4.29 -3.28
CA TYR A 46 -2.93 3.24 -4.30
C TYR A 46 -3.71 3.72 -5.54
N HIS A 47 -4.71 4.56 -5.34
CA HIS A 47 -5.54 5.10 -6.43
C HIS A 47 -5.08 6.47 -6.93
N ASP A 48 -3.91 6.94 -6.49
CA ASP A 48 -3.35 8.24 -6.85
C ASP A 48 -2.18 8.07 -7.83
N GLU A 49 -2.40 8.41 -9.10
CA GLU A 49 -1.37 8.30 -10.14
C GLU A 49 -0.12 9.10 -9.80
N VAL A 50 -0.27 10.26 -9.19
CA VAL A 50 0.88 11.10 -8.81
C VAL A 50 1.75 10.37 -7.79
N TYR A 51 1.11 9.67 -6.85
CA TYR A 51 1.85 8.87 -5.87
C TYR A 51 2.71 7.80 -6.56
N TRP A 52 2.14 7.09 -7.53
CA TRP A 52 2.85 6.03 -8.26
C TRP A 52 4.04 6.60 -9.03
N HIS A 53 3.85 7.73 -9.74
CA HIS A 53 4.92 8.36 -10.49
C HIS A 53 6.05 8.82 -9.57
N ASN A 54 5.72 9.43 -8.45
CA ASN A 54 6.71 9.88 -7.48
C ASN A 54 7.47 8.71 -6.86
N ALA A 55 6.76 7.61 -6.56
CA ALA A 55 7.39 6.42 -6.01
C ALA A 55 8.40 5.82 -6.98
N VAL A 56 8.02 5.68 -8.25
CA VAL A 56 8.92 5.15 -9.28
C VAL A 56 10.12 6.07 -9.46
N TYR A 57 9.91 7.38 -9.44
CA TYR A 57 10.99 8.34 -9.54
C TYR A 57 12.00 8.15 -8.39
N GLU A 58 11.50 8.01 -7.16
CA GLU A 58 12.38 7.76 -6.01
C GLU A 58 13.08 6.42 -6.11
N MET A 59 12.39 5.37 -6.58
CA MET A 59 13.00 4.05 -6.75
C MET A 59 14.17 4.07 -7.74
N SER A 60 14.11 4.94 -8.75
CA SER A 60 15.18 5.05 -9.74
C SER A 60 16.49 5.58 -9.16
N PHE A 61 16.44 6.16 -7.98
CA PHE A 61 17.63 6.68 -7.28
C PHE A 61 18.12 5.74 -6.17
N MET A 62 17.49 4.59 -5.98
CA MET A 62 17.97 3.64 -4.97
C MET A 62 19.29 3.04 -5.43
N GLU A 63 20.30 3.09 -4.55
CA GLU A 63 21.64 2.57 -4.84
C GLU A 63 21.71 1.05 -4.80
N GLU A 64 20.83 0.44 -4.02
CA GLU A 64 20.78 -1.01 -3.90
C GLU A 64 19.70 -1.58 -4.81
N VAL A 65 19.73 -2.92 -4.96
CA VAL A 65 18.72 -3.62 -5.76
C VAL A 65 17.32 -3.34 -5.21
N VAL A 66 16.43 -2.91 -6.07
CA VAL A 66 15.03 -2.66 -5.71
C VAL A 66 14.31 -3.99 -5.57
N THR A 67 13.71 -4.22 -4.42
CA THR A 67 12.90 -5.41 -4.15
C THR A 67 11.57 -4.99 -3.51
N PRO A 68 10.53 -5.83 -3.56
CA PRO A 68 9.28 -5.49 -2.86
C PRO A 68 9.46 -5.23 -1.37
N ALA A 69 10.31 -6.01 -0.70
CA ALA A 69 10.58 -5.81 0.72
C ALA A 69 11.19 -4.44 1.00
N ARG A 70 12.11 -4.00 0.15
CA ARG A 70 12.74 -2.70 0.29
C ARG A 70 11.74 -1.57 0.05
N ILE A 71 10.88 -1.71 -0.95
CA ILE A 71 9.83 -0.73 -1.24
C ILE A 71 8.90 -0.62 -0.03
N MET A 72 8.50 -1.75 0.53
CA MET A 72 7.64 -1.79 1.70
C MET A 72 8.21 -0.96 2.86
N ASN A 73 9.51 -1.09 3.11
CA ASN A 73 10.17 -0.36 4.18
C ASN A 73 10.35 1.13 3.86
N GLU A 74 10.78 1.45 2.64
CA GLU A 74 11.04 2.84 2.25
C GLU A 74 9.78 3.69 2.17
N PHE A 75 8.69 3.12 1.68
CA PHE A 75 7.44 3.85 1.49
C PHE A 75 6.41 3.59 2.57
N SER A 76 6.72 2.72 3.54
CA SER A 76 5.81 2.37 4.63
C SER A 76 4.44 1.90 4.13
N VAL A 77 4.47 1.03 3.13
CA VAL A 77 3.25 0.46 2.54
C VAL A 77 3.19 -1.04 2.81
N SER A 78 2.01 -1.64 2.56
CA SER A 78 1.84 -3.08 2.67
C SER A 78 2.67 -3.81 1.62
N TYR A 79 2.88 -5.10 1.83
CA TYR A 79 3.56 -5.93 0.85
C TYR A 79 2.76 -5.98 -0.47
N TYR A 80 1.45 -6.03 -0.38
CA TYR A 80 0.57 -6.03 -1.56
C TYR A 80 0.86 -4.82 -2.45
N PHE A 81 0.86 -3.63 -1.87
CA PHE A 81 1.12 -2.39 -2.60
C PHE A 81 2.57 -2.34 -3.09
N ALA A 82 3.51 -2.73 -2.23
CA ALA A 82 4.94 -2.73 -2.59
C ALA A 82 5.21 -3.62 -3.81
N LYS A 83 4.59 -4.78 -3.86
CA LYS A 83 4.73 -5.69 -5.00
C LYS A 83 4.16 -5.08 -6.27
N LYS A 84 3.02 -4.41 -6.18
CA LYS A 84 2.41 -3.73 -7.33
C LYS A 84 3.29 -2.59 -7.82
N LEU A 85 3.87 -1.82 -6.91
CA LEU A 85 4.83 -0.76 -7.25
C LEU A 85 6.07 -1.33 -7.92
N PHE A 86 6.57 -2.46 -7.41
CA PHE A 86 7.73 -3.13 -7.98
C PHE A 86 7.45 -3.58 -9.41
N ASP A 87 6.31 -4.20 -9.65
CA ASP A 87 5.93 -4.66 -10.99
C ASP A 87 5.82 -3.49 -11.95
N TYR A 88 5.23 -2.39 -11.51
CA TYR A 88 5.11 -1.17 -12.31
C TYR A 88 6.47 -0.58 -12.64
N TYR A 89 7.36 -0.52 -11.65
CA TYR A 89 8.73 -0.05 -11.84
C TYR A 89 9.48 -0.88 -12.88
N MET A 90 9.36 -2.20 -12.79
CA MET A 90 10.02 -3.11 -13.73
C MET A 90 9.49 -2.98 -15.16
N GLU A 91 8.22 -2.61 -15.33
CA GLU A 91 7.66 -2.37 -16.66
C GLU A 91 8.20 -1.09 -17.30
N ILE A 92 8.49 -0.07 -16.48
CA ILE A 92 8.93 1.24 -16.97
C ILE A 92 10.40 1.23 -17.34
N ILE A 93 11.22 0.53 -16.56
CA ILE A 93 12.65 0.47 -16.85
C ILE A 93 12.93 -0.65 -17.87
#